data_6a667fea4d8c83951c1dfd567743d0bd
#
_entry.id   6a667fea4d8c83951c1dfd567743d0bd
#
_cell.length_a   1.000
_cell.length_b   1.000
_cell.length_c   1.000
_cell.angle_alpha   90.00
_cell.angle_beta   90.00
_cell.angle_gamma   90.00
#
_symmetry.space_group_name_H-M   'P 1'
#
loop_
_entity.id
_entity.type
_entity.pdbx_description
1 polymer ?
#
loop_
_entity_poly.entity_id
_entity_poly.type
_entity_poly.pdbx_seq_one_letter_code
_entity_poly.pdbx_strand_id
1 'polypeptide(L)'
;MKKTLITFALLLTVTVLNAQTLIKVNLKKGDKAVYENVNTVNAALPMGAGNQNIKITSTTTVEVKDATADGFKVEFLSKDTKIEGNEEAAQQFGDQISRYLDGVPALFQTDKNGCLQKLLNYEEVVGKMSKVA
;
A
#
# COMPACT_ATOMS: atom_id res chain seq x y z
N MET A 1 -44.09 -7.05 33.58
CA MET A 1 -42.93 -7.74 33.02
C MET A 1 -42.92 -7.77 31.49
N LYS A 2 -43.98 -8.15 30.79
CA LYS A 2 -43.99 -8.20 29.32
C LYS A 2 -43.73 -6.85 28.62
N LYS A 3 -44.21 -5.74 29.19
CA LYS A 3 -44.02 -4.39 28.61
C LYS A 3 -42.56 -3.90 28.77
N THR A 4 -41.91 -4.21 29.86
CA THR A 4 -40.49 -3.87 30.15
C THR A 4 -39.54 -4.63 29.23
N LEU A 5 -39.86 -5.90 28.92
CA LEU A 5 -39.06 -6.72 28.02
C LEU A 5 -39.07 -6.20 26.57
N ILE A 6 -40.24 -5.74 26.11
CA ILE A 6 -40.42 -5.17 24.77
C ILE A 6 -39.65 -3.85 24.65
N THR A 7 -39.69 -3.01 25.68
CA THR A 7 -38.98 -1.73 25.69
C THR A 7 -37.43 -1.96 25.70
N PHE A 8 -36.95 -2.98 26.40
CA PHE A 8 -35.53 -3.33 26.41
C PHE A 8 -35.07 -3.89 25.08
N ALA A 9 -35.88 -4.71 24.42
CA ALA A 9 -35.60 -5.24 23.08
C ALA A 9 -35.57 -4.13 22.01
N LEU A 10 -36.46 -3.13 22.12
CA LEU A 10 -36.45 -1.97 21.22
C LEU A 10 -35.21 -1.08 21.40
N LEU A 11 -34.75 -0.87 22.64
CA LEU A 11 -33.51 -0.13 22.91
C LEU A 11 -32.28 -0.85 22.35
N LEU A 12 -32.22 -2.17 22.43
CA LEU A 12 -31.12 -2.96 21.88
C LEU A 12 -31.08 -2.89 20.35
N THR A 13 -32.21 -2.88 19.67
CA THR A 13 -32.27 -2.78 18.19
C THR A 13 -31.83 -1.38 17.72
N VAL A 14 -32.14 -0.32 18.44
CA VAL A 14 -31.68 1.04 18.10
C VAL A 14 -30.18 1.21 18.24
N THR A 15 -29.55 0.58 19.23
CA THR A 15 -28.10 0.65 19.43
C THR A 15 -27.33 -0.12 18.33
N VAL A 16 -27.87 -1.21 17.82
CA VAL A 16 -27.26 -1.98 16.71
C VAL A 16 -27.32 -1.21 15.39
N LEU A 17 -28.39 -0.46 15.14
CA LEU A 17 -28.53 0.35 13.92
C LEU A 17 -27.56 1.54 13.85
N ASN A 18 -27.11 2.05 15.00
CA ASN A 18 -26.14 3.15 15.04
C ASN A 18 -24.67 2.68 15.02
N ALA A 19 -24.41 1.37 15.11
CA ALA A 19 -23.06 0.80 15.07
C ALA A 19 -22.51 0.61 13.64
N GLN A 20 -23.30 0.84 12.60
CA GLN A 20 -22.86 0.86 11.22
C GLN A 20 -22.30 2.24 10.88
N THR A 21 -21.11 2.55 11.35
CA THR A 21 -20.35 3.69 10.86
C THR A 21 -19.91 3.39 9.45
N LEU A 22 -20.59 3.95 8.47
CA LEU A 22 -20.17 3.87 7.08
C LEU A 22 -18.92 4.73 6.91
N ILE A 23 -17.76 4.10 6.85
CA ILE A 23 -16.51 4.81 6.54
C ILE A 23 -16.60 5.24 5.07
N LYS A 24 -16.89 6.52 4.84
CA LYS A 24 -16.82 7.10 3.51
C LYS A 24 -15.41 7.55 3.21
N VAL A 25 -14.83 7.02 2.17
CA VAL A 25 -13.59 7.53 1.62
C VAL A 25 -13.88 8.87 0.95
N ASN A 26 -13.30 9.96 1.47
CA ASN A 26 -13.49 11.32 0.96
C ASN A 26 -12.17 11.89 0.45
N LEU A 27 -11.63 11.26 -0.60
CA LEU A 27 -10.42 11.70 -1.26
C LEU A 27 -10.75 12.77 -2.31
N LYS A 28 -9.85 13.74 -2.45
CA LYS A 28 -9.94 14.80 -3.45
C LYS A 28 -8.74 14.74 -4.37
N LYS A 29 -8.93 15.17 -5.60
CA LYS A 29 -7.83 15.36 -6.54
C LYS A 29 -6.74 16.25 -5.93
N GLY A 30 -5.51 15.78 -5.96
CA GLY A 30 -4.36 16.45 -5.37
C GLY A 30 -4.05 16.05 -3.93
N ASP A 31 -4.93 15.27 -3.27
CA ASP A 31 -4.60 14.71 -1.95
C ASP A 31 -3.36 13.83 -2.08
N LYS A 32 -2.43 14.01 -1.14
CA LYS A 32 -1.13 13.37 -1.19
C LYS A 32 -0.71 12.92 0.20
N ALA A 33 -0.18 11.71 0.26
CA ALA A 33 0.46 11.16 1.44
C ALA A 33 1.85 10.63 1.08
N VAL A 34 2.77 10.74 2.02
CA VAL A 34 4.14 10.23 1.87
C VAL A 34 4.41 9.27 3.02
N TYR A 35 4.84 8.07 2.68
CA TYR A 35 5.15 7.00 3.62
C TYR A 35 6.63 6.64 3.52
N GLU A 36 7.29 6.53 4.65
CA GLU A 36 8.57 5.87 4.75
C GLU A 36 8.34 4.39 5.08
N ASN A 37 8.82 3.51 4.21
CA ASN A 37 8.72 2.07 4.40
C ASN A 37 10.07 1.54 4.88
N VAL A 38 10.07 0.83 6.00
CA VAL A 38 11.26 0.19 6.55
C VAL A 38 10.98 -1.30 6.69
N ASN A 39 11.66 -2.12 5.91
CA ASN A 39 11.55 -3.56 5.96
C ASN A 39 12.89 -4.17 6.39
N THR A 40 12.87 -5.02 7.39
CA THR A 40 14.05 -5.79 7.81
C THR A 40 13.83 -7.25 7.47
N VAL A 41 14.72 -7.80 6.66
CA VAL A 41 14.72 -9.21 6.25
C VAL A 41 15.89 -9.91 6.90
N ASN A 42 15.59 -10.95 7.68
CA ASN A 42 16.60 -11.84 8.25
C ASN A 42 16.65 -13.08 7.35
N ALA A 43 17.69 -13.22 6.57
CA ALA A 43 17.88 -14.37 5.70
C ALA A 43 19.03 -15.25 6.20
N ALA A 44 18.74 -16.54 6.40
CA ALA A 44 19.78 -17.54 6.57
C ALA A 44 20.24 -17.99 5.18
N LEU A 45 21.48 -17.68 4.82
CA LEU A 45 22.04 -18.12 3.54
C LEU A 45 22.48 -19.58 3.62
N PRO A 46 22.19 -20.38 2.59
CA PRO A 46 22.74 -21.72 2.48
C PRO A 46 24.25 -21.70 2.36
N MET A 47 24.93 -22.75 2.82
CA MET A 47 26.39 -22.95 2.78
C MET A 47 27.22 -22.21 3.84
N GLY A 48 26.67 -21.90 5.02
CA GLY A 48 27.47 -21.43 6.15
C GLY A 48 27.91 -19.96 6.09
N ALA A 49 27.31 -19.18 5.21
CA ALA A 49 27.56 -17.73 5.10
C ALA A 49 26.90 -16.90 6.22
N GLY A 50 26.30 -17.54 7.22
CA GLY A 50 25.70 -16.89 8.40
C GLY A 50 24.33 -16.29 8.16
N ASN A 51 23.76 -15.71 9.22
CA ASN A 51 22.53 -14.92 9.15
C ASN A 51 22.84 -13.52 8.63
N GLN A 52 22.13 -13.10 7.61
CA GLN A 52 22.22 -11.73 7.08
C GLN A 52 20.99 -10.94 7.44
N ASN A 53 21.21 -9.76 8.01
CA ASN A 53 20.17 -8.76 8.24
C ASN A 53 20.23 -7.75 7.10
N ILE A 54 19.20 -7.68 6.30
CA ILE A 54 19.05 -6.70 5.23
C ILE A 54 17.92 -5.75 5.63
N LYS A 55 18.23 -4.45 5.69
CA LYS A 55 17.24 -3.40 5.92
C LYS A 55 16.99 -2.65 4.62
N ILE A 56 15.75 -2.61 4.19
CA ILE A 56 15.31 -1.91 2.99
C ILE A 56 14.47 -0.73 3.43
N THR A 57 14.90 0.47 3.06
CA THR A 57 14.16 1.71 3.32
C THR A 57 13.77 2.32 1.98
N SER A 58 12.52 2.74 1.84
CA SER A 58 12.04 3.45 0.66
C SER A 58 10.98 4.48 1.02
N THR A 59 10.85 5.51 0.20
CA THR A 59 9.80 6.53 0.32
C THR A 59 8.73 6.26 -0.73
N THR A 60 7.49 6.04 -0.31
CA THR A 60 6.34 5.88 -1.21
C THR A 60 5.44 7.10 -1.10
N THR A 61 5.22 7.74 -2.23
CA THR A 61 4.22 8.80 -2.38
C THR A 61 2.95 8.21 -2.96
N VAL A 62 1.82 8.52 -2.34
CA VAL A 62 0.48 8.17 -2.81
C VAL A 62 -0.24 9.47 -3.11
N GLU A 63 -0.70 9.65 -4.35
CA GLU A 63 -1.36 10.88 -4.79
C GLU A 63 -2.65 10.57 -5.55
N VAL A 64 -3.72 11.27 -5.21
CA VAL A 64 -5.01 11.19 -5.92
C VAL A 64 -4.91 12.06 -7.17
N LYS A 65 -4.79 11.43 -8.33
CA LYS A 65 -4.68 12.14 -9.63
C LYS A 65 -6.03 12.59 -10.17
N ASP A 66 -7.10 11.86 -9.82
CA ASP A 66 -8.47 12.21 -10.21
C ASP A 66 -9.47 11.63 -9.23
N ALA A 67 -10.59 12.32 -9.04
CA ALA A 67 -11.68 11.92 -8.15
C ALA A 67 -13.02 12.17 -8.84
N THR A 68 -13.80 11.11 -9.03
CA THR A 68 -15.12 11.13 -9.68
C THR A 68 -16.16 10.48 -8.78
N ALA A 69 -17.44 10.54 -9.19
CA ALA A 69 -18.53 9.86 -8.48
C ALA A 69 -18.35 8.33 -8.43
N ASP A 70 -17.62 7.75 -9.40
CA ASP A 70 -17.45 6.32 -9.57
C ASP A 70 -16.20 5.77 -8.85
N GLY A 71 -15.27 6.66 -8.47
CA GLY A 71 -14.04 6.27 -7.79
C GLY A 71 -12.88 7.22 -8.01
N PHE A 72 -11.67 6.73 -7.74
CA PHE A 72 -10.46 7.52 -7.74
C PHE A 72 -9.40 6.93 -8.66
N LYS A 73 -8.57 7.80 -9.25
CA LYS A 73 -7.28 7.41 -9.84
C LYS A 73 -6.18 7.76 -8.85
N VAL A 74 -5.45 6.76 -8.40
CA VAL A 74 -4.43 6.91 -7.37
C VAL A 74 -3.08 6.46 -7.91
N GLU A 75 -2.09 7.33 -7.80
CA GLU A 75 -0.71 7.05 -8.19
C GLU A 75 0.13 6.68 -6.98
N PHE A 76 0.85 5.57 -7.09
CA PHE A 76 1.86 5.15 -6.15
C PHE A 76 3.23 5.30 -6.80
N LEU A 77 4.13 6.01 -6.15
CA LEU A 77 5.48 6.23 -6.63
C LEU A 77 6.48 5.95 -5.52
N SER A 78 7.29 4.92 -5.69
CA SER A 78 8.43 4.62 -4.80
C SER A 78 9.69 5.31 -5.29
N LYS A 79 10.46 5.85 -4.34
CA LYS A 79 11.74 6.51 -4.57
C LYS A 79 12.70 6.27 -3.41
N ASP A 80 13.95 6.62 -3.65
CA ASP A 80 15.00 6.65 -2.63
C ASP A 80 15.15 5.31 -1.89
N THR A 81 15.04 4.20 -2.64
CA THR A 81 15.25 2.87 -2.07
C THR A 81 16.72 2.71 -1.67
N LYS A 82 16.94 2.47 -0.39
CA LYS A 82 18.24 2.20 0.21
C LYS A 82 18.25 0.80 0.79
N ILE A 83 19.35 0.11 0.60
CA ILE A 83 19.55 -1.22 1.16
C ILE A 83 20.79 -1.17 2.03
N GLU A 84 20.63 -1.48 3.29
CA GLU A 84 21.66 -1.56 4.29
C GLU A 84 21.81 -3.03 4.72
N GLY A 85 23.04 -3.52 4.82
CA GLY A 85 23.32 -4.89 5.21
C GLY A 85 24.79 -5.24 5.05
N ASN A 86 25.12 -6.52 4.93
CA ASN A 86 26.45 -6.95 4.55
C ASN A 86 26.85 -6.34 3.21
N GLU A 87 28.07 -5.79 3.10
CA GLU A 87 28.49 -5.04 1.90
C GLU A 87 28.27 -5.80 0.60
N GLU A 88 28.56 -7.11 0.58
CA GLU A 88 28.34 -7.96 -0.60
C GLU A 88 26.85 -8.13 -0.95
N ALA A 89 25.99 -8.33 0.05
CA ALA A 89 24.56 -8.49 -0.17
C ALA A 89 23.89 -7.14 -0.56
N ALA A 90 24.32 -6.04 0.07
CA ALA A 90 23.82 -4.71 -0.25
C ALA A 90 24.20 -4.28 -1.68
N GLN A 91 25.40 -4.60 -2.14
CA GLN A 91 25.84 -4.31 -3.51
C GLN A 91 25.17 -5.21 -4.56
N GLN A 92 25.08 -6.52 -4.30
CA GLN A 92 24.50 -7.45 -5.28
C GLN A 92 22.99 -7.28 -5.47
N PHE A 93 22.25 -6.99 -4.39
CA PHE A 93 20.80 -6.87 -4.43
C PHE A 93 20.32 -5.42 -4.47
N GLY A 94 21.10 -4.48 -3.93
CA GLY A 94 20.73 -3.09 -3.78
C GLY A 94 20.42 -2.41 -5.10
N ASP A 95 21.34 -2.51 -6.02
CA ASP A 95 21.22 -1.90 -7.35
C ASP A 95 20.09 -2.52 -8.17
N GLN A 96 19.88 -3.82 -8.05
CA GLN A 96 18.78 -4.49 -8.75
C GLN A 96 17.43 -4.09 -8.17
N ILE A 97 17.24 -4.18 -6.86
CA ILE A 97 15.96 -3.87 -6.22
C ILE A 97 15.58 -2.40 -6.41
N SER A 98 16.52 -1.47 -6.26
CA SER A 98 16.24 -0.06 -6.47
C SER A 98 15.82 0.23 -7.92
N ARG A 99 16.45 -0.41 -8.90
CA ARG A 99 16.06 -0.28 -10.31
C ARG A 99 14.65 -0.79 -10.60
N TYR A 100 14.19 -1.82 -9.89
CA TYR A 100 12.82 -2.33 -10.06
C TYR A 100 11.77 -1.48 -9.35
N LEU A 101 12.10 -0.94 -8.18
CA LEU A 101 11.13 -0.26 -7.32
C LEU A 101 11.07 1.24 -7.56
N ASP A 102 12.20 1.88 -7.90
CA ASP A 102 12.26 3.33 -7.97
C ASP A 102 11.82 3.91 -9.31
N GLY A 103 11.00 4.95 -9.20
CA GLY A 103 10.74 5.89 -10.29
C GLY A 103 9.73 5.43 -11.34
N VAL A 104 9.00 4.30 -11.15
CA VAL A 104 7.84 3.97 -11.98
C VAL A 104 6.58 4.27 -11.20
N PRO A 105 5.79 5.26 -11.63
CA PRO A 105 4.48 5.47 -11.04
C PRO A 105 3.54 4.30 -11.42
N ALA A 106 2.92 3.68 -10.43
CA ALA A 106 1.84 2.74 -10.64
C ALA A 106 0.51 3.46 -10.47
N LEU A 107 -0.27 3.56 -11.54
CA LEU A 107 -1.54 4.26 -11.55
C LEU A 107 -2.70 3.27 -11.43
N PHE A 108 -3.43 3.36 -10.33
CA PHE A 108 -4.56 2.47 -10.03
C PHE A 108 -5.91 3.19 -10.17
N GLN A 109 -6.89 2.45 -10.67
CA GLN A 109 -8.30 2.80 -10.55
C GLN A 109 -8.87 2.14 -9.31
N THR A 110 -9.57 2.91 -8.49
CA THR A 110 -10.36 2.41 -7.36
C THR A 110 -11.85 2.63 -7.61
N ASP A 111 -12.70 1.94 -6.85
CA ASP A 111 -14.10 2.30 -6.74
C ASP A 111 -14.31 3.48 -5.76
N LYS A 112 -15.56 3.87 -5.57
CA LYS A 112 -15.96 4.96 -4.64
C LYS A 112 -15.64 4.70 -3.17
N ASN A 113 -15.39 3.44 -2.80
CA ASN A 113 -15.02 3.03 -1.45
C ASN A 113 -13.49 2.95 -1.26
N GLY A 114 -12.71 3.23 -2.31
CA GLY A 114 -11.26 3.15 -2.30
C GLY A 114 -10.71 1.74 -2.57
N CYS A 115 -11.54 0.78 -2.94
CA CYS A 115 -11.09 -0.57 -3.28
C CYS A 115 -10.45 -0.60 -4.65
N LEU A 116 -9.24 -1.16 -4.74
CA LEU A 116 -8.50 -1.29 -6.00
C LEU A 116 -9.26 -2.15 -7.00
N GLN A 117 -9.40 -1.64 -8.24
CA GLN A 117 -10.07 -2.31 -9.34
C GLN A 117 -9.10 -2.80 -10.40
N LYS A 118 -8.19 -1.95 -10.84
CA LYS A 118 -7.20 -2.29 -11.86
C LYS A 118 -5.99 -1.36 -11.85
N LEU A 119 -4.88 -1.85 -12.38
CA LEU A 119 -3.69 -1.06 -12.72
C LEU A 119 -3.88 -0.48 -14.14
N LEU A 120 -3.84 0.85 -14.26
CA LEU A 120 -4.13 1.54 -15.51
C LEU A 120 -2.96 1.57 -16.49
N ASN A 121 -1.73 1.64 -15.97
CA ASN A 121 -0.50 1.72 -16.76
C ASN A 121 0.33 0.43 -16.69
N TYR A 122 -0.34 -0.71 -16.79
CA TYR A 122 0.27 -2.04 -16.69
C TYR A 122 1.47 -2.22 -17.64
N GLU A 123 1.31 -1.85 -18.91
CA GLU A 123 2.35 -2.00 -19.93
C GLU A 123 3.62 -1.19 -19.60
N GLU A 124 3.47 0.01 -19.04
CA GLU A 124 4.58 0.86 -18.63
C GLU A 124 5.34 0.23 -17.46
N VAL A 125 4.60 -0.24 -16.43
CA VAL A 125 5.18 -0.88 -15.24
C VAL A 125 5.92 -2.16 -15.62
N VAL A 126 5.29 -3.04 -16.39
CA VAL A 126 5.89 -4.31 -16.85
C VAL A 126 7.05 -4.04 -17.80
N GLY A 127 6.91 -3.09 -18.73
CA GLY A 127 7.95 -2.73 -19.67
C GLY A 127 9.22 -2.20 -19.01
N LYS A 128 9.11 -1.54 -17.84
CA LYS A 128 10.29 -1.14 -17.07
C LYS A 128 10.90 -2.32 -16.32
N MET A 129 10.08 -3.15 -15.71
CA MET A 129 10.55 -4.35 -15.02
C MET A 129 11.32 -5.29 -15.97
N SER A 130 10.85 -5.47 -17.20
CA SER A 130 11.50 -6.33 -18.20
C SER A 130 12.83 -5.79 -18.73
N LYS A 131 13.07 -4.49 -18.66
CA LYS A 131 14.35 -3.88 -19.11
C LYS A 131 15.46 -4.00 -18.08
N VAL A 132 15.12 -4.34 -16.85
CA VAL A 132 16.08 -4.49 -15.73
C VAL A 132 16.47 -5.97 -15.55
N ALA A 133 15.67 -6.88 -16.05
CA ALA A 133 15.99 -8.32 -16.14
C ALA A 133 16.96 -8.58 -17.28
#